data_c2ae8bb0f7025eea446556547b4f7e99
#
_entry.id   c2ae8bb0f7025eea446556547b4f7e99
#
_cell.length_a   1.000
_cell.length_b   1.000
_cell.length_c   1.000
_cell.angle_alpha   90.00
_cell.angle_beta   90.00
_cell.angle_gamma   90.00
#
_symmetry.space_group_name_H-M   'P 1'
#
loop_
_entity.id
_entity.type
_entity.pdbx_description
1 polymer ?
#
loop_
_entity_poly.entity_id
_entity_poly.type
_entity_poly.pdbx_seq_one_letter_code
_entity_poly.pdbx_strand_id
1 'polypeptide(L)'
;MLYTIPDYYHEFSCIAGECEDTCCAGWQIVADEAALKKYKKVTGSFRKRLRKSINWKEGTFKQDKNKRCAFLNDENLCDMYTALGEKSLCRTCKMYPRHVEEFEDVREMTLSVSCPEVARILLGKKEPVRFLTYESNKEEEYDDFDPFLYSKLVDARKVMINILQDRSKRLDQIGRASCRERV
;
A
#
# COMPACT_ATOMS: atom_id res chain seq x y z
N MET A 1 -16.95 12.16 -7.85
CA MET A 1 -16.13 11.02 -7.41
C MET A 1 -16.21 10.87 -5.90
N LEU A 2 -16.48 9.68 -5.41
CA LEU A 2 -16.62 9.34 -4.01
C LEU A 2 -15.34 8.68 -3.48
N TYR A 3 -14.77 9.19 -2.40
CA TYR A 3 -13.60 8.60 -1.74
C TYR A 3 -14.03 7.95 -0.43
N THR A 4 -13.61 6.71 -0.22
CA THR A 4 -13.84 5.99 1.04
C THR A 4 -12.51 5.60 1.66
N ILE A 5 -12.33 5.90 2.95
CA ILE A 5 -11.14 5.57 3.74
C ILE A 5 -11.53 4.99 5.10
N PRO A 6 -10.74 4.11 5.71
CA PRO A 6 -10.93 3.77 7.12
C PRO A 6 -10.59 4.96 8.03
N ASP A 7 -11.25 5.05 9.17
CA ASP A 7 -11.11 6.18 10.12
C ASP A 7 -9.68 6.38 10.64
N TYR A 8 -8.87 5.33 10.65
CA TYR A 8 -7.45 5.38 11.04
C TYR A 8 -6.48 5.75 9.90
N TYR A 9 -6.99 6.01 8.68
CA TYR A 9 -6.15 6.24 7.50
C TYR A 9 -5.15 7.39 7.68
N HIS A 10 -5.58 8.46 8.33
CA HIS A 10 -4.76 9.66 8.57
C HIS A 10 -3.85 9.54 9.81
N GLU A 11 -4.01 8.50 10.62
CA GLU A 11 -3.13 8.23 11.76
C GLU A 11 -1.78 7.67 11.33
N PHE A 12 -1.71 7.12 10.11
CA PHE A 12 -0.49 6.53 9.59
C PHE A 12 0.55 7.59 9.20
N SER A 13 1.73 7.46 9.81
CA SER A 13 2.97 8.11 9.40
C SER A 13 4.10 7.09 9.39
N CYS A 14 4.94 7.11 8.35
CA CYS A 14 6.08 6.19 8.28
C CYS A 14 7.11 6.53 9.37
N ILE A 15 7.45 5.53 10.19
CA ILE A 15 8.43 5.64 11.27
C ILE A 15 9.87 5.36 10.83
N ALA A 16 10.08 5.16 9.54
CA ALA A 16 11.38 5.02 8.88
C ALA A 16 12.35 4.05 9.61
N GLY A 17 13.46 4.55 10.13
CA GLY A 17 14.49 3.75 10.80
C GLY A 17 14.05 3.13 12.15
N GLU A 18 12.94 3.56 12.72
CA GLU A 18 12.37 2.97 13.95
C GLU A 18 11.49 1.74 13.65
N CYS A 19 11.27 1.43 12.37
CA CYS A 19 10.45 0.29 11.96
C CYS A 19 11.16 -1.04 12.24
N GLU A 20 10.46 -1.97 12.89
CA GLU A 20 10.97 -3.32 13.20
C GLU A 20 11.26 -4.14 11.93
N ASP A 21 10.62 -3.80 10.83
CA ASP A 21 10.79 -4.42 9.52
C ASP A 21 10.98 -3.35 8.44
N THR A 22 11.02 -3.72 7.18
CA THR A 22 11.22 -2.79 6.07
C THR A 22 10.33 -3.10 4.88
N CYS A 23 9.66 -2.09 4.36
CA CYS A 23 8.93 -2.20 3.09
C CYS A 23 9.86 -2.33 1.85
N CYS A 24 11.17 -2.23 2.05
CA CYS A 24 12.18 -2.35 0.99
C CYS A 24 12.78 -3.78 0.89
N ALA A 25 12.11 -4.78 1.45
CA ALA A 25 12.51 -6.19 1.37
C ALA A 25 11.30 -7.12 1.15
N GLY A 26 11.58 -8.34 0.68
CA GLY A 26 10.58 -9.41 0.56
C GLY A 26 9.78 -9.43 -0.74
N TRP A 27 9.70 -8.33 -1.49
CA TRP A 27 8.93 -8.22 -2.73
C TRP A 27 9.63 -7.35 -3.78
N GLN A 28 9.26 -7.55 -5.04
CA GLN A 28 9.87 -6.84 -6.17
C GLN A 28 9.24 -5.45 -6.32
N ILE A 29 10.05 -4.41 -6.23
CA ILE A 29 9.61 -3.03 -6.45
C ILE A 29 9.69 -2.69 -7.93
N VAL A 30 8.55 -2.34 -8.52
CA VAL A 30 8.43 -1.86 -9.90
C VAL A 30 8.42 -0.34 -9.90
N ALA A 31 9.30 0.26 -10.69
CA ALA A 31 9.34 1.71 -10.89
C ALA A 31 8.48 2.07 -12.11
N ASP A 32 7.60 3.05 -11.94
CA ASP A 32 6.78 3.57 -13.03
C ASP A 32 7.63 4.29 -14.10
N GLU A 33 7.08 4.40 -15.31
CA GLU A 33 7.81 5.00 -16.45
C GLU A 33 8.28 6.43 -16.17
N ALA A 34 7.48 7.23 -15.47
CA ALA A 34 7.82 8.61 -15.15
C ALA A 34 9.04 8.65 -14.23
N ALA A 35 9.09 7.74 -13.23
CA ALA A 35 10.25 7.58 -12.36
C ALA A 35 11.48 7.12 -13.15
N LEU A 36 11.34 6.13 -14.04
CA LEU A 36 12.47 5.65 -14.87
C LEU A 36 13.01 6.75 -15.79
N LYS A 37 12.14 7.55 -16.43
CA LYS A 37 12.54 8.72 -17.24
C LYS A 37 13.33 9.75 -16.39
N LYS A 38 12.89 9.98 -15.16
CA LYS A 38 13.57 10.86 -14.20
C LYS A 38 14.93 10.29 -13.77
N TYR A 39 15.01 9.00 -13.46
CA TYR A 39 16.26 8.35 -13.05
C TYR A 39 17.35 8.39 -14.12
N LYS A 40 16.99 8.32 -15.40
CA LYS A 40 17.93 8.48 -16.52
C LYS A 40 18.60 9.85 -16.53
N LYS A 41 17.93 10.90 -16.01
CA LYS A 41 18.42 12.29 -15.99
C LYS A 41 19.21 12.63 -14.74
N VAL A 42 19.25 11.76 -13.72
CA VAL A 42 20.01 12.01 -12.49
C VAL A 42 21.51 12.16 -12.81
N THR A 43 22.11 13.18 -12.24
CA THR A 43 23.56 13.51 -12.32
C THR A 43 24.18 13.45 -10.93
N GLY A 44 25.47 13.70 -10.81
CA GLY A 44 26.18 13.71 -9.54
C GLY A 44 26.62 12.32 -9.05
N SER A 45 27.06 12.25 -7.79
CA SER A 45 27.69 11.08 -7.18
C SER A 45 26.79 9.85 -7.13
N PHE A 46 25.50 10.04 -6.91
CA PHE A 46 24.53 8.94 -6.79
C PHE A 46 24.15 8.28 -8.13
N ARG A 47 24.42 8.93 -9.27
CA ARG A 47 24.10 8.43 -10.61
C ARG A 47 24.59 7.01 -10.88
N LYS A 48 25.85 6.71 -10.50
CA LYS A 48 26.46 5.38 -10.75
C LYS A 48 25.71 4.28 -9.98
N ARG A 49 25.42 4.52 -8.71
CA ARG A 49 24.66 3.58 -7.86
C ARG A 49 23.25 3.38 -8.40
N LEU A 50 22.56 4.47 -8.72
CA LEU A 50 21.20 4.45 -9.27
C LEU A 50 21.13 3.56 -10.52
N ARG A 51 22.02 3.77 -11.49
CA ARG A 51 22.06 3.00 -12.74
C ARG A 51 22.34 1.52 -12.53
N LYS A 52 23.23 1.17 -11.60
CA LYS A 52 23.60 -0.20 -11.27
C LYS A 52 22.48 -0.96 -10.57
N SER A 53 21.68 -0.25 -9.77
CA SER A 53 20.65 -0.81 -8.89
C SER A 53 19.28 -1.02 -9.56
N ILE A 54 19.14 -0.64 -10.83
CA ILE A 54 17.90 -0.80 -11.59
C ILE A 54 18.07 -1.87 -12.67
N ASN A 55 17.09 -2.73 -12.82
CA ASN A 55 16.91 -3.54 -14.01
C ASN A 55 16.10 -2.71 -15.02
N TRP A 56 16.81 -2.07 -15.96
CA TRP A 56 16.22 -1.13 -16.92
C TRP A 56 15.30 -1.79 -17.95
N LYS A 57 15.45 -3.10 -18.18
CA LYS A 57 14.60 -3.85 -19.11
C LYS A 57 13.23 -4.11 -18.51
N GLU A 58 13.20 -4.45 -17.24
CA GLU A 58 11.98 -4.82 -16.50
C GLU A 58 11.39 -3.63 -15.73
N GLY A 59 12.13 -2.52 -15.60
CA GLY A 59 11.70 -1.37 -14.79
C GLY A 59 11.68 -1.65 -13.29
N THR A 60 12.51 -2.59 -12.80
CA THR A 60 12.48 -3.02 -11.40
C THR A 60 13.74 -2.64 -10.65
N PHE A 61 13.63 -2.46 -9.34
CA PHE A 61 14.81 -2.32 -8.49
C PHE A 61 15.43 -3.70 -8.25
N LYS A 62 16.75 -3.78 -8.36
CA LYS A 62 17.48 -5.01 -8.06
C LYS A 62 17.39 -5.32 -6.57
N GLN A 63 17.49 -6.61 -6.26
CA GLN A 63 17.49 -7.12 -4.90
C GLN A 63 18.75 -7.98 -4.68
N ASP A 64 19.15 -8.09 -3.42
CA ASP A 64 20.17 -9.05 -3.01
C ASP A 64 19.56 -10.47 -2.80
N LYS A 65 20.37 -11.41 -2.33
CA LYS A 65 19.96 -12.80 -2.04
C LYS A 65 18.87 -12.90 -0.95
N ASN A 66 18.77 -11.89 -0.10
CA ASN A 66 17.77 -11.80 0.97
C ASN A 66 16.55 -11.00 0.53
N LYS A 67 16.39 -10.74 -0.76
CA LYS A 67 15.30 -9.92 -1.35
C LYS A 67 15.27 -8.49 -0.82
N ARG A 68 16.39 -7.95 -0.35
CA ARG A 68 16.51 -6.54 0.07
C ARG A 68 16.76 -5.67 -1.15
N CYS A 69 16.04 -4.55 -1.22
CA CYS A 69 16.21 -3.56 -2.29
C CYS A 69 17.66 -3.03 -2.33
N ALA A 70 18.22 -2.88 -3.53
CA ALA A 70 19.59 -2.37 -3.71
C ALA A 70 19.81 -0.92 -3.20
N PHE A 71 18.74 -0.20 -2.87
CA PHE A 71 18.80 1.13 -2.25
C PHE A 71 18.64 1.10 -0.73
N LEU A 72 18.34 -0.04 -0.13
CA LEU A 72 18.25 -0.19 1.32
C LEU A 72 19.65 -0.35 1.89
N ASN A 73 20.02 0.47 2.85
CA ASN A 73 21.31 0.41 3.53
C ASN A 73 21.25 -0.48 4.80
N ASP A 74 22.38 -0.58 5.49
CA ASP A 74 22.50 -1.41 6.71
C ASP A 74 21.73 -0.83 7.91
N GLU A 75 21.36 0.45 7.86
CA GLU A 75 20.53 1.13 8.86
C GLU A 75 19.02 1.02 8.55
N ASN A 76 18.63 0.18 7.58
CA ASN A 76 17.25 0.05 7.06
C ASN A 76 16.67 1.35 6.48
N LEU A 77 17.52 2.27 6.04
CA LEU A 77 17.12 3.51 5.39
C LEU A 77 17.32 3.42 3.87
N CYS A 78 16.51 4.16 3.12
CA CYS A 78 16.59 4.22 1.67
C CYS A 78 17.62 5.26 1.22
N ASP A 79 18.75 4.83 0.68
CA ASP A 79 19.78 5.73 0.17
C ASP A 79 19.33 6.62 -0.99
N MET A 80 18.36 6.18 -1.78
CA MET A 80 17.76 7.02 -2.82
C MET A 80 16.99 8.18 -2.19
N TYR A 81 16.24 7.93 -1.13
CA TYR A 81 15.55 8.96 -0.38
C TYR A 81 16.54 9.93 0.26
N THR A 82 17.57 9.40 0.93
CA THR A 82 18.58 10.20 1.61
C THR A 82 19.38 11.08 0.63
N ALA A 83 19.76 10.52 -0.53
CA ALA A 83 20.60 11.24 -1.50
C ALA A 83 19.83 12.22 -2.41
N LEU A 84 18.58 11.91 -2.75
CA LEU A 84 17.81 12.63 -3.77
C LEU A 84 16.46 13.20 -3.26
N GLY A 85 16.11 12.92 -2.01
CA GLY A 85 14.88 13.37 -1.37
C GLY A 85 13.62 12.57 -1.78
N GLU A 86 12.52 12.82 -1.08
CA GLU A 86 11.23 12.15 -1.26
C GLU A 86 10.72 12.18 -2.70
N LYS A 87 10.91 13.32 -3.39
CA LYS A 87 10.47 13.49 -4.79
C LYS A 87 11.14 12.52 -5.77
N SER A 88 12.21 11.84 -5.37
CA SER A 88 12.90 10.85 -6.18
C SER A 88 12.23 9.48 -6.17
N LEU A 89 11.43 9.17 -5.17
CA LEU A 89 10.78 7.87 -5.06
C LEU A 89 9.82 7.62 -6.23
N CYS A 90 9.76 6.38 -6.70
CA CYS A 90 8.75 5.95 -7.67
C CYS A 90 7.36 5.85 -7.01
N ARG A 91 6.30 5.73 -7.82
CA ARG A 91 4.90 5.66 -7.33
C ARG A 91 4.74 4.57 -6.28
N THR A 92 5.23 3.37 -6.54
CA THR A 92 5.18 2.24 -5.61
C THR A 92 5.74 2.58 -4.23
N CYS A 93 6.95 3.15 -4.17
CA CYS A 93 7.59 3.51 -2.91
C CYS A 93 6.89 4.66 -2.18
N LYS A 94 6.27 5.61 -2.91
CA LYS A 94 5.51 6.71 -2.32
C LYS A 94 4.16 6.28 -1.76
N MET A 95 3.52 5.36 -2.46
CA MET A 95 2.16 4.95 -2.12
C MET A 95 2.13 3.97 -0.96
N TYR A 96 3.10 3.03 -0.89
CA TYR A 96 3.11 2.05 0.19
C TYR A 96 3.12 2.72 1.58
N PRO A 97 2.32 2.28 2.51
CA PRO A 97 1.40 1.13 2.53
C PRO A 97 -0.02 1.46 2.03
N ARG A 98 -0.21 2.59 1.37
CA ARG A 98 -1.49 3.00 0.82
C ARG A 98 -1.85 2.16 -0.40
N HIS A 99 -3.07 1.68 -0.41
CA HIS A 99 -3.65 0.95 -1.53
C HIS A 99 -4.89 1.70 -2.00
N VAL A 100 -5.08 1.82 -3.30
CA VAL A 100 -6.21 2.51 -3.92
C VAL A 100 -6.87 1.55 -4.88
N GLU A 101 -8.13 1.24 -4.62
CA GLU A 101 -9.01 0.56 -5.57
C GLU A 101 -9.89 1.60 -6.25
N GLU A 102 -9.98 1.46 -7.54
CA GLU A 102 -10.65 2.42 -8.41
C GLU A 102 -11.84 1.74 -9.09
N PHE A 103 -13.05 2.26 -8.83
CA PHE A 103 -14.30 1.77 -9.41
C PHE A 103 -15.08 2.98 -9.94
N GLU A 104 -15.28 3.08 -11.24
CA GLU A 104 -16.02 4.19 -11.84
C GLU A 104 -15.85 5.52 -11.07
N ASP A 105 -16.91 5.98 -10.38
CA ASP A 105 -16.91 7.19 -9.57
C ASP A 105 -16.48 6.99 -8.10
N VAL A 106 -15.98 5.79 -7.74
CA VAL A 106 -15.57 5.46 -6.38
C VAL A 106 -14.08 5.18 -6.31
N ARG A 107 -13.43 5.71 -5.29
CA ARG A 107 -12.04 5.41 -4.91
C ARG A 107 -12.02 4.93 -3.47
N GLU A 108 -11.62 3.70 -3.27
CA GLU A 108 -11.44 3.14 -1.94
C GLU A 108 -9.96 3.12 -1.59
N MET A 109 -9.58 3.88 -0.58
CA MET A 109 -8.19 3.95 -0.14
C MET A 109 -8.04 3.23 1.19
N THR A 110 -7.10 2.30 1.26
CA THR A 110 -6.80 1.51 2.45
C THR A 110 -5.32 1.55 2.80
N LEU A 111 -4.97 0.99 3.94
CA LEU A 111 -3.59 0.81 4.38
C LEU A 111 -3.30 -0.69 4.51
N SER A 112 -2.21 -1.15 3.89
CA SER A 112 -1.79 -2.54 3.97
C SER A 112 -1.26 -2.88 5.36
N VAL A 113 -1.83 -3.91 5.97
CA VAL A 113 -1.39 -4.45 7.28
C VAL A 113 -0.05 -5.20 7.19
N SER A 114 0.54 -5.35 6.00
CA SER A 114 1.93 -5.79 5.84
C SER A 114 2.94 -4.74 6.33
N CYS A 115 2.49 -3.51 6.59
CA CYS A 115 3.29 -2.50 7.26
C CYS A 115 3.13 -2.64 8.79
N PRO A 116 4.23 -2.83 9.55
CA PRO A 116 4.17 -2.99 11.01
C PRO A 116 3.47 -1.83 11.70
N GLU A 117 3.72 -0.60 11.26
CA GLU A 117 3.08 0.58 11.85
C GLU A 117 1.56 0.61 11.59
N VAL A 118 1.10 0.22 10.40
CA VAL A 118 -0.33 0.08 10.12
C VAL A 118 -0.95 -1.02 10.99
N ALA A 119 -0.25 -2.17 11.10
CA ALA A 119 -0.70 -3.26 11.97
C ALA A 119 -0.80 -2.80 13.43
N ARG A 120 0.18 -2.05 13.94
CA ARG A 120 0.18 -1.48 15.28
C ARG A 120 -1.02 -0.55 15.51
N ILE A 121 -1.28 0.36 14.57
CA ILE A 121 -2.43 1.28 14.63
C ILE A 121 -3.73 0.47 14.69
N LEU A 122 -3.92 -0.47 13.76
CA LEU A 122 -5.15 -1.25 13.65
C LEU A 122 -5.39 -2.14 14.88
N LEU A 123 -4.35 -2.85 15.35
CA LEU A 123 -4.44 -3.72 16.53
C LEU A 123 -4.61 -2.92 17.83
N GLY A 124 -4.14 -1.67 17.86
CA GLY A 124 -4.32 -0.76 19.00
C GLY A 124 -5.72 -0.17 19.11
N LYS A 125 -6.54 -0.25 18.07
CA LYS A 125 -7.91 0.29 18.11
C LYS A 125 -8.80 -0.48 19.07
N LYS A 126 -9.47 0.24 19.94
CA LYS A 126 -10.47 -0.30 20.86
C LYS A 126 -11.87 -0.31 20.23
N GLU A 127 -12.18 0.73 19.49
CA GLU A 127 -13.45 0.88 18.80
C GLU A 127 -13.45 0.17 17.43
N PRO A 128 -14.60 -0.30 16.95
CA PRO A 128 -14.75 -0.82 15.59
C PRO A 128 -14.27 0.19 14.55
N VAL A 129 -13.63 -0.30 13.49
CA VAL A 129 -13.23 0.53 12.34
C VAL A 129 -14.47 1.07 11.65
N ARG A 130 -14.49 2.37 11.37
CA ARG A 130 -15.51 3.04 10.56
C ARG A 130 -14.91 3.44 9.21
N PHE A 131 -15.75 3.48 8.19
CA PHE A 131 -15.36 3.96 6.88
C PHE A 131 -15.96 5.34 6.65
N LEU A 132 -15.09 6.30 6.36
CA LEU A 132 -15.42 7.70 6.11
C LEU A 132 -15.49 7.92 4.62
N THR A 133 -16.48 8.70 4.17
CA THR A 133 -16.72 8.97 2.77
C THR A 133 -16.64 10.47 2.51
N TYR A 134 -15.92 10.84 1.43
CA TYR A 134 -15.75 12.21 0.97
C TYR A 134 -16.15 12.33 -0.50
N GLU A 135 -16.79 13.43 -0.85
CA GLU A 135 -17.09 13.76 -2.24
C GLU A 135 -16.01 14.68 -2.82
N SER A 136 -15.70 14.48 -4.09
CA SER A 136 -14.82 15.34 -4.87
C SER A 136 -15.43 15.62 -6.24
N ASN A 137 -15.23 16.82 -6.74
CA ASN A 137 -15.71 17.25 -8.07
C ASN A 137 -14.87 16.72 -9.24
N LYS A 138 -13.98 15.73 -8.99
CA LYS A 138 -13.24 15.07 -10.07
C LYS A 138 -14.15 14.08 -10.75
N GLU A 139 -14.12 14.07 -12.08
CA GLU A 139 -14.75 13.09 -12.94
C GLU A 139 -13.62 12.33 -13.65
N GLU A 140 -13.69 11.02 -13.69
CA GLU A 140 -12.79 10.15 -14.46
C GLU A 140 -13.65 9.07 -15.11
N GLU A 141 -13.46 8.82 -16.41
CA GLU A 141 -14.14 7.76 -17.14
C GLU A 141 -13.43 6.41 -16.90
N TYR A 142 -14.22 5.37 -16.75
CA TYR A 142 -13.77 3.98 -16.59
C TYR A 142 -14.47 3.09 -17.61
N ASP A 143 -13.68 2.38 -18.42
CA ASP A 143 -14.19 1.58 -19.53
C ASP A 143 -14.60 0.15 -19.15
N ASP A 144 -14.27 -0.34 -17.95
CA ASP A 144 -14.44 -1.77 -17.62
C ASP A 144 -14.98 -1.97 -16.20
N PHE A 145 -16.21 -1.51 -15.98
CA PHE A 145 -16.87 -1.58 -14.68
C PHE A 145 -18.19 -2.36 -14.74
N ASP A 146 -18.31 -3.41 -13.90
CA ASP A 146 -19.57 -4.15 -13.69
C ASP A 146 -20.26 -3.68 -12.40
N PRO A 147 -21.31 -2.84 -12.49
CA PRO A 147 -22.00 -2.30 -11.31
C PRO A 147 -22.73 -3.38 -10.49
N PHE A 148 -23.18 -4.46 -11.11
CA PHE A 148 -23.85 -5.53 -10.39
C PHE A 148 -22.86 -6.36 -9.58
N LEU A 149 -21.72 -6.70 -10.15
CA LEU A 149 -20.65 -7.40 -9.43
C LEU A 149 -20.13 -6.53 -8.28
N TYR A 150 -19.89 -5.25 -8.54
CA TYR A 150 -19.43 -4.29 -7.52
C TYR A 150 -20.41 -4.23 -6.34
N SER A 151 -21.70 -4.05 -6.60
CA SER A 151 -22.74 -4.00 -5.56
C SER A 151 -22.72 -5.26 -4.68
N LYS A 152 -22.66 -6.45 -5.29
CA LYS A 152 -22.58 -7.73 -4.56
C LYS A 152 -21.30 -7.85 -3.72
N LEU A 153 -20.16 -7.39 -4.25
CA LEU A 153 -18.89 -7.40 -3.51
C LEU A 153 -18.94 -6.44 -2.31
N VAL A 154 -19.55 -5.28 -2.45
CA VAL A 154 -19.76 -4.32 -1.35
C VAL A 154 -20.63 -4.93 -0.25
N ASP A 155 -21.73 -5.60 -0.61
CA ASP A 155 -22.60 -6.24 0.36
C ASP A 155 -21.92 -7.41 1.08
N ALA A 156 -21.22 -8.26 0.34
CA ALA A 156 -20.44 -9.37 0.91
C ALA A 156 -19.35 -8.85 1.87
N ARG A 157 -18.61 -7.81 1.47
CA ARG A 157 -17.61 -7.17 2.32
C ARG A 157 -18.20 -6.61 3.61
N LYS A 158 -19.38 -5.99 3.54
CA LYS A 158 -20.07 -5.48 4.72
C LYS A 158 -20.40 -6.59 5.72
N VAL A 159 -20.87 -7.73 5.23
CA VAL A 159 -21.13 -8.92 6.07
C VAL A 159 -19.83 -9.42 6.70
N MET A 160 -18.76 -9.56 5.92
CA MET A 160 -17.45 -10.00 6.42
C MET A 160 -16.89 -9.06 7.51
N ILE A 161 -16.95 -7.75 7.30
CA ILE A 161 -16.48 -6.76 8.28
C ILE A 161 -17.29 -6.85 9.56
N ASN A 162 -18.61 -7.01 9.49
CA ASN A 162 -19.46 -7.17 10.68
C ASN A 162 -19.09 -8.43 11.47
N ILE A 163 -18.81 -9.54 10.79
CA ILE A 163 -18.35 -10.78 11.43
C ILE A 163 -17.00 -10.58 12.11
N LEU A 164 -16.04 -9.95 11.42
CA LEU A 164 -14.69 -9.69 11.94
C LEU A 164 -14.68 -8.73 13.13
N GLN A 165 -15.62 -7.80 13.18
CA GLN A 165 -15.75 -6.80 14.23
C GLN A 165 -16.65 -7.24 15.40
N ASP A 166 -17.29 -8.40 15.30
CA ASP A 166 -18.12 -8.94 16.37
C ASP A 166 -17.27 -9.49 17.53
N ARG A 167 -16.90 -8.62 18.45
CA ARG A 167 -16.09 -8.95 19.62
C ARG A 167 -16.80 -9.76 20.70
N SER A 168 -18.09 -10.05 20.53
CA SER A 168 -18.81 -11.00 21.40
C SER A 168 -18.40 -12.44 21.11
N LYS A 169 -17.79 -12.70 19.95
CA LYS A 169 -17.33 -14.02 19.51
C LYS A 169 -15.85 -14.22 19.77
N ARG A 170 -15.49 -15.46 20.02
CA ARG A 170 -14.08 -15.87 20.10
C ARG A 170 -13.44 -15.87 18.71
N LEU A 171 -12.11 -15.66 18.63
CA LEU A 171 -11.38 -15.65 17.36
C LEU A 171 -11.54 -16.92 16.53
N ASP A 172 -11.62 -18.11 17.19
CA ASP A 172 -11.84 -19.37 16.50
C ASP A 172 -13.26 -19.47 15.87
N GLN A 173 -14.27 -18.83 16.48
CA GLN A 173 -15.62 -18.75 15.93
C GLN A 173 -15.68 -17.81 14.74
N ILE A 174 -15.02 -16.65 14.83
CA ILE A 174 -14.87 -15.70 13.74
C ILE A 174 -14.19 -16.35 12.53
N GLY A 175 -13.07 -17.05 12.76
CA GLY A 175 -12.35 -17.77 11.72
C GLY A 175 -13.18 -18.84 11.04
N ARG A 176 -13.98 -19.62 11.80
CA ARG A 176 -14.90 -20.62 11.23
C ARG A 176 -16.01 -20.00 10.39
N ALA A 177 -16.57 -18.88 10.82
CA ALA A 177 -17.59 -18.17 10.03
C ALA A 177 -17.03 -17.68 8.70
N SER A 178 -15.82 -17.10 8.71
CA SER A 178 -15.13 -16.63 7.50
C SER A 178 -14.69 -17.75 6.56
N CYS A 179 -14.41 -18.96 7.08
CA CYS A 179 -13.98 -20.11 6.27
C CYS A 179 -15.14 -21.00 5.79
N ARG A 180 -16.32 -20.92 6.38
CA ARG A 180 -17.46 -21.77 6.01
C ARG A 180 -18.20 -21.35 4.73
N GLU A 181 -17.95 -20.16 4.24
CA GLU A 181 -18.51 -19.70 2.95
C GLU A 181 -17.69 -20.17 1.73
N ARG A 182 -16.87 -21.21 1.89
CA ARG A 182 -16.30 -21.93 0.76
C ARG A 182 -17.17 -23.18 0.46
N VAL A 183 -18.34 -22.97 -0.05
CA VAL A 183 -19.06 -24.01 -0.81
C VAL A 183 -19.84 -23.34 -1.92
#